data_a947083cf55bdda509326cf178a71b21
#
_entry.id   a947083cf55bdda509326cf178a71b21
#
_cell.length_a   1.000
_cell.length_b   1.000
_cell.length_c   1.000
_cell.angle_alpha   90.00
_cell.angle_beta   90.00
_cell.angle_gamma   90.00
#
_symmetry.space_group_name_H-M   'P 1'
#
loop_
_entity.id
_entity.type
_entity.pdbx_description
1 polymer ?
#
loop_
_entity_poly.entity_id
_entity_poly.type
_entity_poly.pdbx_seq_one_letter_code
_entity_poly.pdbx_strand_id
1 'polypeptide(L)'
;MSIAFSSLPQALQELAHLKQWVCHKDKIPIDPTRQTNAKSNDPATWVDFATAYRAFQTGRYDGIGIEFGLHEPEALQIAGIDLDHVVRSDGTLEPFAAEIVEKMNSYTEYSPSGTGLHILCRVKLPAIGNKKGLENGTAIEMYNNGRYFTVTGKMYGEERGVAERTNEFKELHEKYFGRAKAEEKIEVRPRVSDLTDRELLERIFSSSRGYEVRKLYSGDTSGYASHSEADLALVAHLLFWTGGDENRVDRMFRGSGLMRAKWDRADYRLRTLELGRRSQIGEYNPSEYVGSVFLKKPSVGKIGTLLTGLSETTGQDIRYYLQNEYSEDEEKFGKYKTRRTGFSNIDSHTKLYPGLYVLGAISSLGKTTFACQLSDQLAKKGEHVLYFTLEQSRYELVTKGLARLMAEIDMSRALSAIEIRNGEKTEELQRAKELYMRYGGNEIIYECGYETTIETIIEKVQNYIEERGVRPVVVIDYLQIIRPMDSRMSTKDAVDLHVRALKKLQMENNLVVIVISSLNRQNYLTPVDFESFKESGGIEYTADVIWGLQLSVMNSEIFDKEKGLKAKREAVRVAKKAHPREVELVCLKNRYGESSYTCKFSYYARYDYFVANEEEVKEGDLGGEELSF
;
A
#
# COMPACT_ATOMS: atom_id res chain seq x y z
N MET A 1 -41.71 -1.97 12.44
CA MET A 1 -42.38 -1.09 13.42
C MET A 1 -41.64 0.24 13.39
N SER A 2 -42.32 1.35 13.05
CA SER A 2 -41.71 2.69 13.09
C SER A 2 -41.56 3.10 14.56
N ILE A 3 -40.35 3.17 15.04
CA ILE A 3 -40.05 3.74 16.34
C ILE A 3 -40.28 5.26 16.24
N ALA A 4 -41.10 5.85 17.07
CA ALA A 4 -41.31 7.30 17.08
C ALA A 4 -40.04 7.99 17.61
N PHE A 5 -39.72 9.22 17.15
CA PHE A 5 -38.55 9.98 17.63
C PHE A 5 -38.53 10.13 19.14
N SER A 6 -39.71 10.33 19.77
CA SER A 6 -39.89 10.43 21.21
C SER A 6 -39.63 9.14 21.97
N SER A 7 -39.48 8.00 21.30
CA SER A 7 -39.14 6.71 21.92
C SER A 7 -37.66 6.33 21.81
N LEU A 8 -36.84 7.19 21.20
CA LEU A 8 -35.40 7.02 21.24
C LEU A 8 -34.82 7.40 22.59
N PRO A 9 -33.71 6.77 23.03
CA PRO A 9 -32.99 7.18 24.19
C PRO A 9 -32.68 8.68 24.20
N GLN A 10 -32.81 9.35 25.34
CA GLN A 10 -32.58 10.78 25.48
C GLN A 10 -31.18 11.16 24.96
N ALA A 11 -30.17 10.32 25.22
CA ALA A 11 -28.80 10.48 24.75
C ALA A 11 -28.68 10.65 23.22
N LEU A 12 -29.47 9.90 22.44
CA LEU A 12 -29.50 10.01 20.98
C LEU A 12 -30.28 11.24 20.52
N GLN A 13 -31.33 11.63 21.24
CA GLN A 13 -32.06 12.86 20.97
C GLN A 13 -31.14 14.09 21.13
N GLU A 14 -30.26 14.09 22.15
CA GLU A 14 -29.26 15.13 22.37
C GLU A 14 -28.25 15.26 21.18
N LEU A 15 -27.96 14.17 20.47
CA LEU A 15 -27.08 14.19 19.29
C LEU A 15 -27.81 14.55 17.99
N ALA A 16 -29.13 14.71 18.00
CA ALA A 16 -29.94 14.93 16.80
C ALA A 16 -29.61 16.25 16.07
N HIS A 17 -29.06 17.25 16.78
CA HIS A 17 -28.66 18.52 16.20
C HIS A 17 -27.38 18.44 15.35
N LEU A 18 -26.62 17.37 15.48
CA LEU A 18 -25.37 17.17 14.71
C LEU A 18 -25.68 16.81 13.26
N LYS A 19 -24.93 17.39 12.33
CA LYS A 19 -24.98 17.00 10.92
C LYS A 19 -23.95 15.89 10.62
N GLN A 20 -24.06 14.77 11.34
CA GLN A 20 -23.14 13.63 11.28
C GLN A 20 -23.91 12.31 11.09
N TRP A 21 -25.16 12.38 10.62
CA TRP A 21 -26.01 11.21 10.48
C TRP A 21 -26.03 10.70 9.04
N VAL A 22 -26.15 9.37 8.90
CA VAL A 22 -26.26 8.65 7.63
C VAL A 22 -27.31 7.55 7.76
N CYS A 23 -27.84 7.07 6.65
CA CYS A 23 -28.48 5.76 6.61
C CYS A 23 -27.46 4.68 6.32
N HIS A 24 -27.80 3.41 6.52
CA HIS A 24 -26.99 2.30 6.05
C HIS A 24 -27.82 1.19 5.44
N LYS A 25 -27.22 0.47 4.50
CA LYS A 25 -27.72 -0.78 3.94
C LYS A 25 -26.55 -1.76 3.79
N ASP A 26 -26.75 -3.00 4.23
CA ASP A 26 -25.69 -4.01 4.26
C ASP A 26 -24.40 -3.52 4.95
N LYS A 27 -24.55 -2.74 6.02
CA LYS A 27 -23.44 -2.08 6.77
C LYS A 27 -22.67 -1.02 5.97
N ILE A 28 -23.13 -0.62 4.79
CA ILE A 28 -22.53 0.46 3.99
C ILE A 28 -23.24 1.76 4.35
N PRO A 29 -22.51 2.83 4.76
CA PRO A 29 -23.12 4.12 5.04
C PRO A 29 -23.58 4.80 3.74
N ILE A 30 -24.76 5.40 3.76
CA ILE A 30 -25.41 6.01 2.60
C ILE A 30 -25.90 7.41 2.95
N ASP A 31 -25.59 8.38 2.10
CA ASP A 31 -26.26 9.68 2.07
C ASP A 31 -27.70 9.49 1.57
N PRO A 32 -28.72 9.64 2.43
CA PRO A 32 -30.09 9.35 2.03
C PRO A 32 -30.67 10.40 1.06
N THR A 33 -30.04 11.55 0.93
CA THR A 33 -30.50 12.63 0.04
C THR A 33 -30.03 12.42 -1.38
N ARG A 34 -28.77 11.97 -1.56
CA ARG A 34 -28.16 11.69 -2.86
C ARG A 34 -28.29 10.23 -3.28
N GLN A 35 -28.64 9.34 -2.35
CA GLN A 35 -28.71 7.88 -2.55
C GLN A 35 -27.36 7.28 -3.02
N THR A 36 -26.26 7.85 -2.53
CA THR A 36 -24.88 7.41 -2.78
C THR A 36 -24.21 7.02 -1.48
N ASN A 37 -23.10 6.27 -1.57
CA ASN A 37 -22.33 5.93 -0.37
C ASN A 37 -21.84 7.20 0.32
N ALA A 38 -22.07 7.27 1.62
CA ALA A 38 -21.48 8.31 2.47
C ALA A 38 -20.01 7.98 2.74
N LYS A 39 -19.21 9.02 3.01
CA LYS A 39 -17.77 8.89 3.28
C LYS A 39 -17.46 9.47 4.64
N SER A 40 -16.78 8.72 5.49
CA SER A 40 -16.45 9.15 6.86
C SER A 40 -15.42 10.29 6.93
N ASN A 41 -14.87 10.73 5.81
CA ASN A 41 -13.99 11.88 5.69
C ASN A 41 -14.56 13.03 4.84
N ASP A 42 -15.86 12.96 4.49
CA ASP A 42 -16.52 13.97 3.66
C ASP A 42 -17.87 14.39 4.28
N PRO A 43 -17.88 15.46 5.13
CA PRO A 43 -19.08 15.97 5.78
C PRO A 43 -20.21 16.37 4.83
N ALA A 44 -19.90 16.63 3.55
CA ALA A 44 -20.92 16.95 2.55
C ALA A 44 -21.82 15.75 2.21
N THR A 45 -21.45 14.53 2.63
CA THR A 45 -22.22 13.29 2.43
C THR A 45 -23.06 12.90 3.66
N TRP A 46 -23.06 13.73 4.71
CA TRP A 46 -23.81 13.50 5.96
C TRP A 46 -25.01 14.43 6.03
N VAL A 47 -25.99 14.01 6.81
CA VAL A 47 -27.25 14.75 6.98
C VAL A 47 -27.54 14.98 8.46
N ASP A 48 -28.56 15.76 8.78
CA ASP A 48 -29.12 15.83 10.13
C ASP A 48 -29.93 14.56 10.47
N PHE A 49 -30.14 14.34 11.76
CA PHE A 49 -30.88 13.20 12.28
C PHE A 49 -32.27 13.07 11.65
N ALA A 50 -33.02 14.18 11.57
CA ALA A 50 -34.40 14.16 11.09
C ALA A 50 -34.48 13.70 9.62
N THR A 51 -33.49 14.05 8.81
CA THR A 51 -33.39 13.63 7.42
C THR A 51 -33.05 12.15 7.32
N ALA A 52 -32.02 11.65 8.06
CA ALA A 52 -31.67 10.24 8.09
C ALA A 52 -32.82 9.38 8.61
N TYR A 53 -33.47 9.81 9.68
CA TYR A 53 -34.58 9.07 10.30
C TYR A 53 -35.81 8.98 9.40
N ARG A 54 -36.21 10.09 8.74
CA ARG A 54 -37.31 10.06 7.75
C ARG A 54 -36.99 9.13 6.59
N ALA A 55 -35.77 9.13 6.12
CA ALA A 55 -35.35 8.23 5.04
C ALA A 55 -35.39 6.75 5.50
N PHE A 56 -34.93 6.45 6.70
CA PHE A 56 -35.01 5.11 7.29
C PHE A 56 -36.48 4.64 7.41
N GLN A 57 -37.40 5.50 7.79
CA GLN A 57 -38.84 5.14 7.88
C GLN A 57 -39.47 4.72 6.55
N THR A 58 -38.84 5.02 5.42
CA THR A 58 -39.33 4.56 4.09
C THR A 58 -39.11 3.05 3.88
N GLY A 59 -38.37 2.36 4.76
CA GLY A 59 -38.06 0.94 4.66
C GLY A 59 -37.01 0.60 3.58
N ARG A 60 -36.32 1.60 3.01
CA ARG A 60 -35.27 1.41 2.01
C ARG A 60 -33.91 1.08 2.61
N TYR A 61 -33.69 1.39 3.88
CA TYR A 61 -32.44 1.28 4.62
C TYR A 61 -32.59 0.35 5.80
N ASP A 62 -31.50 -0.33 6.18
CA ASP A 62 -31.48 -1.26 7.30
C ASP A 62 -31.46 -0.53 8.65
N GLY A 63 -30.97 0.71 8.67
CA GLY A 63 -30.89 1.53 9.87
C GLY A 63 -30.24 2.90 9.61
N ILE A 64 -29.94 3.57 10.71
CA ILE A 64 -29.19 4.83 10.73
C ILE A 64 -27.86 4.65 11.46
N GLY A 65 -26.95 5.57 11.25
CA GLY A 65 -25.65 5.58 11.91
C GLY A 65 -25.12 7.00 12.09
N ILE A 66 -24.10 7.12 12.92
CA ILE A 66 -23.41 8.39 13.19
C ILE A 66 -21.95 8.31 12.73
N GLU A 67 -21.49 9.33 12.03
CA GLU A 67 -20.12 9.45 11.51
C GLU A 67 -19.21 10.14 12.53
N PHE A 68 -17.96 9.64 12.63
CA PHE A 68 -16.88 10.24 13.41
C PHE A 68 -15.88 10.86 12.44
N GLY A 69 -15.89 12.16 12.21
CA GLY A 69 -15.05 12.66 11.15
C GLY A 69 -14.78 14.16 11.13
N LEU A 70 -15.42 14.93 12.00
CA LEU A 70 -15.09 16.34 12.16
C LEU A 70 -13.93 16.46 13.14
N HIS A 71 -12.70 16.45 12.62
CA HIS A 71 -11.52 16.53 13.46
C HIS A 71 -11.14 17.98 13.72
N GLU A 72 -11.61 18.51 14.84
CA GLU A 72 -11.04 19.72 15.47
C GLU A 72 -10.32 19.29 16.74
N PRO A 73 -8.97 19.27 16.78
CA PRO A 73 -8.20 18.70 17.90
C PRO A 73 -8.51 19.29 19.27
N GLU A 74 -8.99 20.53 19.28
CA GLU A 74 -9.32 21.29 20.49
C GLU A 74 -10.82 21.28 20.83
N ALA A 75 -11.68 20.74 19.96
CA ALA A 75 -13.12 20.65 20.20
C ALA A 75 -13.52 19.28 20.81
N LEU A 76 -14.59 19.30 21.55
CA LEU A 76 -15.20 18.09 22.09
C LEU A 76 -15.97 17.36 20.99
N GLN A 77 -15.53 16.16 20.62
CA GLN A 77 -16.01 15.37 19.49
C GLN A 77 -16.67 14.09 19.93
N ILE A 78 -17.58 13.56 19.09
CA ILE A 78 -18.14 12.23 19.30
C ILE A 78 -17.07 11.17 19.01
N ALA A 79 -16.97 10.19 19.90
CA ALA A 79 -16.13 9.02 19.79
C ALA A 79 -16.95 7.76 20.11
N GLY A 80 -16.46 6.63 19.64
CA GLY A 80 -17.11 5.34 19.88
C GLY A 80 -16.12 4.23 20.20
N ILE A 81 -16.59 3.30 21.03
CA ILE A 81 -15.95 2.01 21.27
C ILE A 81 -16.91 0.93 20.79
N ASP A 82 -16.44 0.04 19.92
CA ASP A 82 -17.15 -1.15 19.47
C ASP A 82 -16.51 -2.38 20.11
N LEU A 83 -17.33 -3.16 20.81
CA LEU A 83 -16.95 -4.38 21.49
C LEU A 83 -17.63 -5.56 20.80
N ASP A 84 -16.92 -6.27 19.96
CA ASP A 84 -17.42 -7.40 19.19
C ASP A 84 -17.49 -8.68 20.02
N HIS A 85 -18.61 -9.42 19.92
CA HIS A 85 -18.83 -10.74 20.51
C HIS A 85 -18.62 -10.81 22.04
N VAL A 86 -19.00 -9.76 22.77
CA VAL A 86 -18.80 -9.65 24.22
C VAL A 86 -20.04 -10.00 25.05
N VAL A 87 -21.20 -10.15 24.42
CA VAL A 87 -22.44 -10.55 25.09
C VAL A 87 -22.57 -12.07 25.00
N ARG A 88 -22.55 -12.75 26.12
CA ARG A 88 -22.69 -14.19 26.23
C ARG A 88 -24.13 -14.66 25.99
N SER A 89 -24.31 -15.94 25.76
CA SER A 89 -25.64 -16.53 25.53
C SER A 89 -26.62 -16.41 26.70
N ASP A 90 -26.13 -16.22 27.91
CA ASP A 90 -26.91 -15.96 29.13
C ASP A 90 -27.21 -14.46 29.33
N GLY A 91 -26.77 -13.59 28.41
CA GLY A 91 -26.95 -12.13 28.50
C GLY A 91 -25.90 -11.41 29.35
N THR A 92 -24.96 -12.12 29.96
CA THR A 92 -23.86 -11.50 30.72
C THR A 92 -22.74 -11.03 29.77
N LEU A 93 -21.91 -10.08 30.21
CA LEU A 93 -20.76 -9.62 29.44
C LEU A 93 -19.50 -10.43 29.75
N GLU A 94 -18.60 -10.44 28.79
CA GLU A 94 -17.21 -10.79 29.06
C GLU A 94 -16.62 -9.83 30.12
N PRO A 95 -15.79 -10.31 31.07
CA PRO A 95 -15.34 -9.50 32.22
C PRO A 95 -14.66 -8.18 31.80
N PHE A 96 -13.82 -8.21 30.75
CA PHE A 96 -13.15 -7.02 30.25
C PHE A 96 -14.13 -5.99 29.63
N ALA A 97 -15.22 -6.46 29.01
CA ALA A 97 -16.24 -5.60 28.44
C ALA A 97 -17.07 -4.92 29.52
N ALA A 98 -17.40 -5.65 30.60
CA ALA A 98 -18.06 -5.09 31.79
C ALA A 98 -17.20 -3.98 32.42
N GLU A 99 -15.88 -4.20 32.59
CA GLU A 99 -14.94 -3.19 33.09
C GLU A 99 -14.92 -1.93 32.19
N ILE A 100 -14.94 -2.10 30.86
CA ILE A 100 -14.96 -0.97 29.90
C ILE A 100 -16.27 -0.18 30.04
N VAL A 101 -17.42 -0.86 30.05
CA VAL A 101 -18.74 -0.22 30.17
C VAL A 101 -18.86 0.55 31.48
N GLU A 102 -18.40 0.00 32.60
CA GLU A 102 -18.39 0.64 33.90
C GLU A 102 -17.47 1.88 33.90
N LYS A 103 -16.23 1.72 33.38
CA LYS A 103 -15.26 2.80 33.32
C LYS A 103 -15.73 3.95 32.42
N MET A 104 -16.27 3.64 31.27
CA MET A 104 -16.77 4.65 30.35
C MET A 104 -18.01 5.36 30.86
N ASN A 105 -18.86 4.67 31.59
CA ASN A 105 -20.08 5.23 32.17
C ASN A 105 -20.77 6.27 31.27
N SER A 106 -21.05 5.85 30.03
CA SER A 106 -21.60 6.66 28.94
C SER A 106 -22.66 5.87 28.20
N TYR A 107 -23.36 6.49 27.24
CA TYR A 107 -24.37 5.82 26.44
C TYR A 107 -23.81 4.53 25.84
N THR A 108 -24.48 3.43 26.12
CA THR A 108 -24.12 2.08 25.66
C THR A 108 -25.34 1.39 25.07
N GLU A 109 -25.20 0.79 23.92
CA GLU A 109 -26.26 0.04 23.24
C GLU A 109 -25.78 -1.29 22.70
N TYR A 110 -26.69 -2.21 22.44
CA TYR A 110 -26.38 -3.42 21.72
C TYR A 110 -26.08 -3.12 20.25
N SER A 111 -25.02 -3.72 19.73
CA SER A 111 -24.74 -3.69 18.29
C SER A 111 -25.87 -4.37 17.48
N PRO A 112 -25.96 -4.17 16.16
CA PRO A 112 -27.01 -4.79 15.33
C PRO A 112 -27.08 -6.31 15.41
N SER A 113 -25.96 -6.99 15.70
CA SER A 113 -25.91 -8.45 15.89
C SER A 113 -26.52 -8.93 17.21
N GLY A 114 -26.62 -8.03 18.20
CA GLY A 114 -27.02 -8.36 19.56
C GLY A 114 -25.96 -9.08 20.40
N THR A 115 -24.79 -9.40 19.82
CA THR A 115 -23.68 -10.08 20.51
C THR A 115 -22.54 -9.14 20.87
N GLY A 116 -22.59 -7.88 20.45
CA GLY A 116 -21.62 -6.83 20.75
C GLY A 116 -22.28 -5.60 21.35
N LEU A 117 -21.44 -4.64 21.77
CA LEU A 117 -21.87 -3.36 22.33
C LEU A 117 -21.19 -2.19 21.62
N HIS A 118 -21.93 -1.11 21.39
CA HIS A 118 -21.42 0.20 21.01
C HIS A 118 -21.50 1.15 22.21
N ILE A 119 -20.40 1.82 22.54
CA ILE A 119 -20.35 2.88 23.54
C ILE A 119 -20.08 4.20 22.82
N LEU A 120 -20.95 5.18 22.99
CA LEU A 120 -20.74 6.54 22.48
C LEU A 120 -20.33 7.47 23.63
N CYS A 121 -19.32 8.30 23.37
CA CYS A 121 -18.84 9.30 24.32
C CYS A 121 -18.38 10.56 23.58
N ARG A 122 -18.03 11.59 24.32
CA ARG A 122 -17.38 12.80 23.80
C ARG A 122 -15.95 12.85 24.31
N VAL A 123 -15.03 13.17 23.41
CA VAL A 123 -13.59 13.25 23.74
C VAL A 123 -12.95 14.47 23.11
N LYS A 124 -11.89 14.96 23.76
CA LYS A 124 -11.00 16.00 23.25
C LYS A 124 -9.62 15.38 23.07
N LEU A 125 -9.42 14.65 21.97
CA LEU A 125 -8.22 13.89 21.68
C LEU A 125 -7.84 14.02 20.19
N PRO A 126 -6.56 13.86 19.86
CA PRO A 126 -6.13 13.65 18.46
C PRO A 126 -6.90 12.51 17.80
N ALA A 127 -6.84 12.44 16.46
CA ALA A 127 -7.50 11.39 15.71
C ALA A 127 -7.06 10.00 16.17
N ILE A 128 -8.03 9.17 16.56
CA ILE A 128 -7.83 7.78 17.00
C ILE A 128 -8.68 6.87 16.13
N GLY A 129 -8.06 5.79 15.63
CA GLY A 129 -8.74 4.76 14.85
C GLY A 129 -7.99 3.44 14.93
N ASN A 130 -8.31 2.59 15.92
CA ASN A 130 -7.63 1.34 16.18
C ASN A 130 -8.60 0.19 16.40
N LYS A 131 -8.22 -0.99 15.89
CA LYS A 131 -8.91 -2.27 16.09
C LYS A 131 -7.94 -3.32 16.59
N LYS A 132 -8.35 -4.12 17.59
CA LYS A 132 -7.58 -5.25 18.12
C LYS A 132 -8.48 -6.44 18.38
N GLY A 133 -8.12 -7.60 17.82
CA GLY A 133 -8.67 -8.88 18.22
C GLY A 133 -8.15 -9.28 19.61
N LEU A 134 -9.04 -9.81 20.44
CA LEU A 134 -8.76 -10.31 21.77
C LEU A 134 -8.99 -11.84 21.80
N GLU A 135 -8.89 -12.43 22.99
CA GLU A 135 -9.12 -13.86 23.17
C GLU A 135 -10.57 -14.26 22.88
N ASN A 136 -10.81 -15.53 22.62
CA ASN A 136 -12.13 -16.14 22.37
C ASN A 136 -12.94 -15.52 21.20
N GLY A 137 -12.27 -14.90 20.23
CA GLY A 137 -12.92 -14.31 19.06
C GLY A 137 -13.59 -12.96 19.33
N THR A 138 -13.36 -12.37 20.51
CA THR A 138 -13.80 -11.01 20.84
C THR A 138 -12.89 -9.96 20.21
N ALA A 139 -13.36 -8.72 20.05
CA ALA A 139 -12.53 -7.61 19.59
C ALA A 139 -12.96 -6.29 20.23
N ILE A 140 -12.02 -5.35 20.26
CA ILE A 140 -12.24 -3.96 20.63
C ILE A 140 -11.82 -3.03 19.51
N GLU A 141 -12.70 -2.08 19.16
CA GLU A 141 -12.40 -1.00 18.22
C GLU A 141 -12.66 0.34 18.92
N MET A 142 -11.77 1.33 18.71
CA MET A 142 -11.89 2.66 19.30
C MET A 142 -11.66 3.72 18.25
N TYR A 143 -12.63 4.61 18.04
CA TYR A 143 -12.59 5.64 17.01
C TYR A 143 -13.15 6.97 17.48
N ASN A 144 -12.51 8.06 17.09
CA ASN A 144 -13.07 9.42 17.11
C ASN A 144 -12.97 10.09 15.72
N ASN A 145 -12.50 9.38 14.70
CA ASN A 145 -12.30 9.89 13.34
C ASN A 145 -12.37 8.77 12.29
N GLY A 146 -12.82 9.10 11.08
CA GLY A 146 -12.73 8.23 9.90
C GLY A 146 -13.55 6.94 9.97
N ARG A 147 -14.62 6.92 10.78
CA ARG A 147 -15.48 5.74 10.97
C ARG A 147 -16.92 6.17 11.19
N TYR A 148 -17.87 5.31 10.81
CA TYR A 148 -19.25 5.43 11.26
C TYR A 148 -19.63 4.25 12.16
N PHE A 149 -20.54 4.49 13.10
CA PHE A 149 -21.19 3.43 13.86
C PHE A 149 -22.67 3.38 13.51
N THR A 150 -23.19 2.16 13.34
CA THR A 150 -24.63 1.93 13.31
C THR A 150 -25.24 2.26 14.67
N VAL A 151 -26.41 2.86 14.68
CA VAL A 151 -27.14 3.22 15.91
C VAL A 151 -28.42 2.41 15.95
N THR A 152 -28.57 1.60 17.01
CA THR A 152 -29.71 0.69 17.18
C THR A 152 -30.80 1.24 18.11
N GLY A 153 -30.44 2.13 19.03
CA GLY A 153 -31.31 2.62 20.10
C GLY A 153 -31.66 1.56 21.16
N LYS A 154 -31.08 0.35 21.08
CA LYS A 154 -31.30 -0.73 22.04
C LYS A 154 -30.30 -0.61 23.18
N MET A 155 -30.64 0.17 24.20
CA MET A 155 -29.75 0.43 25.33
C MET A 155 -29.32 -0.85 26.05
N TYR A 156 -28.08 -0.85 26.53
CA TYR A 156 -27.56 -1.80 27.49
C TYR A 156 -27.50 -1.15 28.88
N GLY A 157 -28.16 -1.77 29.85
CA GLY A 157 -28.19 -1.29 31.22
C GLY A 157 -29.11 -0.08 31.43
N GLU A 158 -28.72 0.80 32.37
CA GLU A 158 -29.48 2.01 32.70
C GLU A 158 -29.28 3.10 31.64
N GLU A 159 -30.23 4.01 31.53
CA GLU A 159 -30.15 5.16 30.63
C GLU A 159 -29.04 6.11 31.08
N ARG A 160 -28.08 6.36 30.20
CA ARG A 160 -26.94 7.25 30.39
C ARG A 160 -26.81 8.20 29.21
N GLY A 161 -26.48 9.45 29.48
CA GLY A 161 -26.16 10.43 28.44
C GLY A 161 -24.83 10.12 27.73
N VAL A 162 -24.56 10.79 26.61
CA VAL A 162 -23.25 10.74 25.94
C VAL A 162 -22.28 11.63 26.70
N ALA A 163 -21.56 11.04 27.63
CA ALA A 163 -20.71 11.75 28.57
C ALA A 163 -19.33 12.13 27.97
N GLU A 164 -18.72 13.20 28.51
CA GLU A 164 -17.30 13.45 28.25
C GLU A 164 -16.43 12.44 28.98
N ARG A 165 -15.56 11.74 28.23
CA ARG A 165 -14.69 10.66 28.73
C ARG A 165 -13.31 10.70 28.10
N THR A 166 -12.75 11.90 28.01
CA THR A 166 -11.43 12.13 27.38
C THR A 166 -10.32 11.30 28.03
N ASN A 167 -10.25 11.31 29.37
CA ASN A 167 -9.20 10.60 30.10
C ASN A 167 -9.42 9.09 30.07
N GLU A 168 -10.63 8.64 30.34
CA GLU A 168 -11.01 7.23 30.38
C GLU A 168 -10.79 6.58 28.99
N PHE A 169 -11.18 7.27 27.93
CA PHE A 169 -10.96 6.82 26.55
C PHE A 169 -9.47 6.72 26.24
N LYS A 170 -8.66 7.72 26.63
CA LYS A 170 -7.21 7.70 26.47
C LYS A 170 -6.56 6.54 27.23
N GLU A 171 -6.92 6.33 28.49
CA GLU A 171 -6.39 5.24 29.30
C GLU A 171 -6.75 3.85 28.75
N LEU A 172 -7.99 3.67 28.27
CA LEU A 172 -8.39 2.42 27.59
C LEU A 172 -7.62 2.22 26.29
N HIS A 173 -7.46 3.28 25.50
CA HIS A 173 -6.66 3.21 24.28
C HIS A 173 -5.21 2.79 24.59
N GLU A 174 -4.58 3.40 25.60
CA GLU A 174 -3.23 3.02 26.03
C GLU A 174 -3.16 1.56 26.54
N LYS A 175 -4.17 1.10 27.29
CA LYS A 175 -4.26 -0.28 27.80
C LYS A 175 -4.32 -1.32 26.68
N TYR A 176 -5.13 -1.10 25.66
CA TYR A 176 -5.39 -2.10 24.63
C TYR A 176 -4.49 -1.98 23.39
N PHE A 177 -4.03 -0.79 23.05
CA PHE A 177 -3.25 -0.52 21.83
C PHE A 177 -1.81 -0.10 22.10
N GLY A 178 -1.43 0.05 23.38
CA GLY A 178 -0.11 0.49 23.82
C GLY A 178 -0.03 2.02 23.96
N ARG A 179 0.87 2.48 24.81
CA ARG A 179 1.16 3.91 24.90
C ARG A 179 1.70 4.40 23.57
N ALA A 180 1.09 5.42 22.98
CA ALA A 180 1.85 6.34 22.16
C ALA A 180 3.05 6.75 23.02
N LYS A 181 4.29 6.56 22.52
CA LYS A 181 5.55 6.75 23.28
C LYS A 181 5.41 7.93 24.22
N ALA A 182 5.65 7.68 25.51
CA ALA A 182 5.45 8.63 26.60
C ALA A 182 6.06 9.99 26.25
N GLU A 183 5.26 11.04 26.37
CA GLU A 183 5.77 12.40 26.47
C GLU A 183 6.67 12.48 27.72
N GLU A 184 7.99 12.47 27.52
CA GLU A 184 8.89 13.04 28.50
C GLU A 184 8.45 14.47 28.79
N LYS A 185 8.44 14.87 30.07
CA LYS A 185 8.14 16.25 30.48
C LYS A 185 8.95 17.22 29.64
N ILE A 186 8.29 17.80 28.64
CA ILE A 186 8.88 18.80 27.78
C ILE A 186 8.85 20.12 28.55
N GLU A 187 10.03 20.69 28.83
CA GLU A 187 10.15 22.12 29.03
C GLU A 187 9.39 22.81 27.89
N VAL A 188 8.48 23.70 28.26
CA VAL A 188 7.64 24.47 27.32
C VAL A 188 8.57 25.22 26.36
N ARG A 189 8.84 24.62 25.19
CA ARG A 189 9.52 25.32 24.10
C ARG A 189 8.46 26.05 23.27
N PRO A 190 8.71 27.28 22.83
CA PRO A 190 7.72 28.05 22.09
C PRO A 190 7.28 27.29 20.81
N ARG A 191 5.97 27.33 20.51
CA ARG A 191 5.41 26.78 19.25
C ARG A 191 6.02 27.52 18.05
N VAL A 192 6.03 26.92 16.88
CA VAL A 192 6.51 27.60 15.65
C VAL A 192 5.74 28.89 15.39
N SER A 193 4.46 28.93 15.75
CA SER A 193 3.62 30.16 15.72
C SER A 193 4.15 31.27 16.64
N ASP A 194 4.93 30.97 17.67
CA ASP A 194 5.39 31.91 18.68
C ASP A 194 6.78 32.50 18.34
N LEU A 195 7.49 31.93 17.36
CA LEU A 195 8.78 32.43 16.90
C LEU A 195 8.57 33.53 15.87
N THR A 196 9.34 34.62 15.97
CA THR A 196 9.44 35.63 14.92
C THR A 196 10.07 35.02 13.65
N ASP A 197 9.86 35.62 12.49
CA ASP A 197 10.45 35.17 11.22
C ASP A 197 11.99 35.12 11.31
N ARG A 198 12.61 36.03 12.07
CA ARG A 198 14.05 36.07 12.31
C ARG A 198 14.52 34.89 13.15
N GLU A 199 13.87 34.59 14.25
CA GLU A 199 14.19 33.48 15.12
C GLU A 199 14.00 32.14 14.40
N LEU A 200 12.98 32.04 13.55
CA LEU A 200 12.73 30.86 12.71
C LEU A 200 13.86 30.68 11.69
N LEU A 201 14.31 31.78 11.02
CA LEU A 201 15.44 31.74 10.09
C LEU A 201 16.74 31.33 10.80
N GLU A 202 17.03 31.86 11.98
CA GLU A 202 18.22 31.47 12.77
C GLU A 202 18.17 29.97 13.09
N ARG A 203 16.98 29.43 13.41
CA ARG A 203 16.77 28.01 13.66
C ARG A 203 16.93 27.17 12.40
N ILE A 204 16.39 27.62 11.27
CA ILE A 204 16.58 26.99 9.96
C ILE A 204 18.07 26.92 9.64
N PHE A 205 18.79 28.02 9.79
CA PHE A 205 20.22 28.10 9.48
C PHE A 205 21.13 27.32 10.44
N SER A 206 20.64 26.99 11.63
CA SER A 206 21.32 26.14 12.61
C SER A 206 21.00 24.66 12.44
N SER A 207 20.09 24.31 11.53
CA SER A 207 19.76 22.92 11.21
C SER A 207 20.88 22.26 10.40
N SER A 208 20.86 20.95 10.24
CA SER A 208 21.88 20.22 9.50
C SER A 208 21.97 20.58 8.01
N ARG A 209 20.88 21.09 7.42
CA ARG A 209 20.85 21.70 6.08
C ARG A 209 20.94 23.23 6.12
N GLY A 210 21.13 23.77 7.29
CA GLY A 210 21.13 25.22 7.51
C GLY A 210 22.13 25.96 6.66
N TYR A 211 23.29 25.37 6.39
CA TYR A 211 24.30 25.97 5.51
C TYR A 211 23.79 26.11 4.06
N GLU A 212 23.16 25.09 3.52
CA GLU A 212 22.62 25.10 2.15
C GLU A 212 21.44 26.07 2.03
N VAL A 213 20.52 26.04 3.01
CA VAL A 213 19.36 26.95 3.02
C VAL A 213 19.81 28.41 3.22
N ARG A 214 20.84 28.65 4.03
CA ARG A 214 21.42 30.00 4.22
C ARG A 214 22.03 30.54 2.93
N LYS A 215 22.78 29.71 2.18
CA LYS A 215 23.33 30.07 0.88
C LYS A 215 22.21 30.46 -0.09
N LEU A 216 21.21 29.59 -0.20
CA LEU A 216 20.05 29.82 -1.06
C LEU A 216 19.27 31.08 -0.65
N TYR A 217 19.03 31.26 0.65
CA TYR A 217 18.38 32.46 1.20
C TYR A 217 19.18 33.72 0.94
N SER A 218 20.51 33.66 0.91
CA SER A 218 21.37 34.79 0.57
C SER A 218 21.43 35.12 -0.93
N GLY A 219 20.79 34.29 -1.79
CA GLY A 219 20.75 34.51 -3.23
C GLY A 219 21.75 33.69 -4.04
N ASP A 220 22.50 32.79 -3.42
CA ASP A 220 23.42 31.88 -4.13
C ASP A 220 22.63 30.77 -4.83
N THR A 221 22.54 30.87 -6.15
CA THR A 221 21.86 29.89 -7.01
C THR A 221 22.80 28.93 -7.72
N SER A 222 24.08 28.90 -7.36
CA SER A 222 25.12 28.12 -8.06
C SER A 222 24.88 26.61 -8.05
N GLY A 223 24.01 26.09 -7.17
CA GLY A 223 23.61 24.68 -7.10
C GLY A 223 22.33 24.33 -7.86
N TYR A 224 21.73 25.28 -8.60
CA TYR A 224 20.44 25.11 -9.27
C TYR A 224 20.56 25.45 -10.76
N ALA A 225 19.82 24.69 -11.60
CA ALA A 225 19.86 24.88 -13.04
C ALA A 225 19.21 26.20 -13.50
N SER A 226 18.30 26.75 -12.66
CA SER A 226 17.65 28.03 -12.93
C SER A 226 17.25 28.78 -11.65
N HIS A 227 17.09 30.11 -11.76
CA HIS A 227 16.52 30.92 -10.67
C HIS A 227 15.12 30.46 -10.24
N SER A 228 14.32 29.89 -11.14
CA SER A 228 12.97 29.39 -10.79
C SER A 228 13.03 28.09 -9.98
N GLU A 229 14.04 27.28 -10.19
CA GLU A 229 14.32 26.08 -9.40
C GLU A 229 14.83 26.45 -8.00
N ALA A 230 15.70 27.45 -7.91
CA ALA A 230 16.17 28.00 -6.65
C ALA A 230 15.01 28.61 -5.84
N ASP A 231 14.09 29.34 -6.48
CA ASP A 231 12.89 29.87 -5.85
C ASP A 231 12.02 28.74 -5.26
N LEU A 232 11.78 27.69 -6.05
CA LEU A 232 10.98 26.54 -5.63
C LEU A 232 11.64 25.80 -4.45
N ALA A 233 12.95 25.58 -4.49
CA ALA A 233 13.69 24.93 -3.43
C ALA A 233 13.61 25.74 -2.11
N LEU A 234 13.80 27.06 -2.18
CA LEU A 234 13.66 27.92 -0.99
C LEU A 234 12.23 27.87 -0.43
N VAL A 235 11.23 27.98 -1.31
CA VAL A 235 9.81 27.91 -0.92
C VAL A 235 9.47 26.57 -0.25
N ALA A 236 9.96 25.46 -0.77
CA ALA A 236 9.74 24.14 -0.16
C ALA A 236 10.36 24.04 1.24
N HIS A 237 11.58 24.56 1.43
CA HIS A 237 12.18 24.66 2.76
C HIS A 237 11.39 25.55 3.71
N LEU A 238 10.98 26.73 3.26
CA LEU A 238 10.20 27.64 4.10
C LEU A 238 8.82 27.05 4.47
N LEU A 239 8.12 26.41 3.53
CA LEU A 239 6.85 25.73 3.80
C LEU A 239 7.02 24.64 4.88
N PHE A 240 8.08 23.84 4.79
CA PHE A 240 8.37 22.84 5.82
C PHE A 240 8.51 23.46 7.22
N TRP A 241 9.31 24.52 7.34
CA TRP A 241 9.61 25.12 8.64
C TRP A 241 8.49 26.02 9.19
N THR A 242 7.59 26.49 8.34
CA THR A 242 6.42 27.30 8.74
C THR A 242 5.16 26.48 8.97
N GLY A 243 5.23 25.13 8.80
CA GLY A 243 4.03 24.29 8.89
C GLY A 243 3.00 24.60 7.79
N GLY A 244 3.47 25.02 6.60
CA GLY A 244 2.59 25.30 5.46
C GLY A 244 1.97 26.72 5.44
N ASP A 245 2.37 27.62 6.33
CA ASP A 245 1.88 29.02 6.35
C ASP A 245 2.42 29.83 5.16
N GLU A 246 1.64 29.88 4.08
CA GLU A 246 2.00 30.57 2.83
C GLU A 246 2.22 32.06 3.00
N ASN A 247 1.49 32.72 3.89
CA ASN A 247 1.67 34.14 4.16
C ASN A 247 3.02 34.41 4.82
N ARG A 248 3.41 33.52 5.72
CA ARG A 248 4.71 33.57 6.38
C ARG A 248 5.84 33.26 5.39
N VAL A 249 5.66 32.26 4.53
CA VAL A 249 6.60 31.94 3.45
C VAL A 249 6.79 33.12 2.51
N ASP A 250 5.73 33.80 2.07
CA ASP A 250 5.82 34.96 1.20
C ASP A 250 6.64 36.10 1.86
N ARG A 251 6.38 36.39 3.15
CA ARG A 251 7.17 37.42 3.90
C ARG A 251 8.64 37.02 4.00
N MET A 252 8.93 35.79 4.35
CA MET A 252 10.31 35.28 4.50
C MET A 252 11.02 35.26 3.15
N PHE A 253 10.35 34.82 2.08
CA PHE A 253 10.91 34.80 0.73
C PHE A 253 11.26 36.21 0.24
N ARG A 254 10.41 37.22 0.51
CA ARG A 254 10.66 38.63 0.19
C ARG A 254 11.89 39.19 0.89
N GLY A 255 12.27 38.64 2.05
CA GLY A 255 13.49 38.96 2.77
C GLY A 255 14.75 38.25 2.25
N SER A 256 14.65 37.39 1.26
CA SER A 256 15.77 36.62 0.72
C SER A 256 16.45 37.32 -0.45
N GLY A 257 17.68 36.92 -0.74
CA GLY A 257 18.42 37.36 -1.92
C GLY A 257 17.86 36.82 -3.25
N LEU A 258 16.87 35.92 -3.22
CA LEU A 258 16.14 35.47 -4.40
C LEU A 258 14.97 36.35 -4.77
N MET A 259 14.64 37.35 -3.92
CA MET A 259 13.55 38.27 -4.22
C MET A 259 13.81 39.06 -5.50
N ARG A 260 12.85 39.03 -6.43
CA ARG A 260 12.90 39.76 -7.71
C ARG A 260 11.48 40.01 -8.23
N ALA A 261 11.34 40.95 -9.18
CA ALA A 261 10.04 41.38 -9.74
C ALA A 261 9.13 40.22 -10.21
N LYS A 262 9.73 39.06 -10.58
CA LYS A 262 8.95 37.85 -10.95
C LYS A 262 8.13 37.33 -9.78
N TRP A 263 8.62 37.45 -8.53
CA TRP A 263 7.89 37.01 -7.33
C TRP A 263 6.67 37.88 -7.02
N ASP A 264 6.66 39.16 -7.43
CA ASP A 264 5.52 40.07 -7.25
C ASP A 264 4.32 39.68 -8.12
N ARG A 265 4.53 38.92 -9.17
CA ARG A 265 3.46 38.37 -10.00
C ARG A 265 2.69 37.28 -9.23
N ALA A 266 1.39 37.52 -9.03
CA ALA A 266 0.54 36.60 -8.28
C ALA A 266 0.47 35.17 -8.91
N ASP A 267 0.41 35.09 -10.25
CA ASP A 267 0.39 33.84 -10.98
C ASP A 267 1.66 33.01 -10.73
N TYR A 268 2.81 33.62 -10.73
CA TYR A 268 4.09 32.97 -10.48
C TYR A 268 4.22 32.53 -9.02
N ARG A 269 3.92 33.44 -8.08
CA ARG A 269 4.01 33.18 -6.65
C ARG A 269 3.09 32.04 -6.21
N LEU A 270 1.80 32.08 -6.56
CA LEU A 270 0.82 31.06 -6.22
C LEU A 270 1.21 29.70 -6.79
N ARG A 271 1.65 29.67 -8.06
CA ARG A 271 2.12 28.44 -8.69
C ARG A 271 3.35 27.86 -7.98
N THR A 272 4.30 28.71 -7.56
CA THR A 272 5.52 28.26 -6.88
C THR A 272 5.22 27.76 -5.47
N LEU A 273 4.30 28.41 -4.74
CA LEU A 273 3.80 27.95 -3.44
C LEU A 273 3.07 26.59 -3.58
N GLU A 274 2.21 26.45 -4.57
CA GLU A 274 1.50 25.19 -4.84
C GLU A 274 2.48 24.04 -5.20
N LEU A 275 3.46 24.32 -6.06
CA LEU A 275 4.50 23.34 -6.41
C LEU A 275 5.38 23.00 -5.21
N GLY A 276 5.76 23.99 -4.39
CA GLY A 276 6.51 23.80 -3.15
C GLY A 276 5.74 22.91 -2.17
N ARG A 277 4.43 23.10 -2.04
CA ARG A 277 3.56 22.28 -1.20
C ARG A 277 3.46 20.83 -1.71
N ARG A 278 3.38 20.63 -3.02
CA ARG A 278 3.38 19.28 -3.64
C ARG A 278 4.72 18.56 -3.53
N SER A 279 5.82 19.29 -3.44
CA SER A 279 7.17 18.74 -3.27
C SER A 279 7.53 18.51 -1.80
N GLN A 280 6.68 18.93 -0.87
CA GLN A 280 6.91 18.85 0.56
C GLN A 280 6.65 17.43 1.07
N ILE A 281 7.67 16.82 1.67
CA ILE A 281 7.58 15.53 2.37
C ILE A 281 7.59 15.84 3.87
N GLY A 282 6.38 15.92 4.48
CA GLY A 282 6.19 16.18 5.91
C GLY A 282 6.12 17.68 6.29
N GLU A 283 5.59 17.95 7.48
CA GLU A 283 5.58 19.27 8.13
C GLU A 283 6.58 19.25 9.30
N TYR A 284 7.21 20.40 9.58
CA TYR A 284 8.07 20.52 10.73
C TYR A 284 7.25 20.41 12.03
N ASN A 285 7.47 19.35 12.78
CA ASN A 285 6.93 19.18 14.11
C ASN A 285 8.04 19.41 15.15
N PRO A 286 7.98 20.48 15.96
CA PRO A 286 9.01 20.79 16.95
C PRO A 286 9.21 19.68 18.01
N SER A 287 8.20 18.84 18.25
CA SER A 287 8.24 17.75 19.24
C SER A 287 8.93 16.49 18.73
N GLU A 288 9.07 16.31 17.41
CA GLU A 288 9.71 15.13 16.78
C GLU A 288 11.19 15.36 16.48
N TYR A 289 11.71 16.56 16.68
CA TYR A 289 13.08 16.92 16.34
C TYR A 289 14.05 16.69 17.52
N VAL A 290 14.20 15.44 17.93
CA VAL A 290 15.25 15.00 18.83
C VAL A 290 16.19 14.06 18.09
N GLY A 291 17.32 14.61 17.65
CA GLY A 291 18.57 13.87 17.37
C GLY A 291 18.60 12.99 16.13
N SER A 292 19.21 13.51 15.08
CA SER A 292 20.02 12.79 14.09
C SER A 292 19.45 11.48 13.51
N VAL A 293 18.38 11.54 12.73
CA VAL A 293 18.22 10.64 11.58
C VAL A 293 18.16 11.50 10.33
N PHE A 294 19.33 11.90 9.85
CA PHE A 294 19.44 12.49 8.55
C PHE A 294 19.49 11.41 7.50
N LEU A 295 18.43 11.37 6.70
CA LEU A 295 18.54 10.90 5.34
C LEU A 295 19.76 11.56 4.69
N LYS A 296 20.78 10.76 4.36
CA LYS A 296 21.83 11.15 3.43
C LYS A 296 21.18 11.75 2.20
N LYS A 297 21.73 12.87 1.72
CA LYS A 297 21.32 13.60 0.53
C LYS A 297 20.58 12.73 -0.49
N PRO A 298 19.36 13.04 -0.89
CA PRO A 298 19.05 12.96 -2.31
C PRO A 298 19.91 14.04 -2.96
N SER A 299 20.79 13.66 -3.85
CA SER A 299 21.51 14.64 -4.65
C SER A 299 20.48 15.57 -5.28
N VAL A 300 20.52 16.84 -4.93
CA VAL A 300 19.55 17.88 -5.36
C VAL A 300 19.44 17.97 -6.89
N GLY A 301 20.45 17.46 -7.63
CA GLY A 301 20.42 17.32 -9.08
C GLY A 301 19.39 16.33 -9.64
N LYS A 302 18.79 15.44 -8.83
CA LYS A 302 17.82 14.45 -9.32
C LYS A 302 16.36 14.75 -8.96
N ILE A 303 16.07 15.64 -8.01
CA ILE A 303 14.69 16.08 -7.72
C ILE A 303 14.23 17.13 -8.75
N GLY A 304 15.13 17.97 -9.23
CA GLY A 304 14.87 18.88 -10.36
C GLY A 304 14.43 18.10 -11.61
N THR A 305 15.12 17.00 -11.94
CA THR A 305 14.79 16.13 -13.07
C THR A 305 13.45 15.39 -12.90
N LEU A 306 12.89 15.32 -11.69
CA LEU A 306 11.63 14.65 -11.39
C LEU A 306 10.38 15.48 -11.69
N LEU A 307 10.50 16.80 -11.58
CA LEU A 307 9.44 17.75 -11.98
C LEU A 307 9.70 18.31 -13.37
N THR A 308 10.93 18.24 -13.83
CA THR A 308 11.38 18.51 -15.19
C THR A 308 11.63 17.23 -16.00
N GLY A 309 10.98 16.15 -15.67
CA GLY A 309 10.92 14.97 -16.54
C GLY A 309 10.30 15.25 -17.92
N LEU A 310 9.82 16.44 -18.10
CA LEU A 310 9.99 17.28 -19.26
C LEU A 310 11.31 18.03 -19.04
N SER A 311 12.45 17.39 -19.29
CA SER A 311 13.63 18.17 -19.65
C SER A 311 13.14 19.27 -20.57
N GLU A 312 13.78 20.44 -20.51
CA GLU A 312 13.96 21.24 -21.71
C GLU A 312 14.81 20.42 -22.73
N THR A 313 14.38 19.23 -23.08
CA THR A 313 14.48 18.73 -24.39
C THR A 313 13.61 19.72 -25.15
N THR A 314 14.17 20.78 -25.67
CA THR A 314 13.74 21.38 -26.92
C THR A 314 13.19 20.20 -27.68
N GLY A 315 11.84 20.15 -27.87
CA GLY A 315 11.20 18.99 -28.45
C GLY A 315 11.96 18.60 -29.71
N GLN A 316 12.84 17.63 -29.56
CA GLN A 316 13.66 17.16 -30.65
C GLN A 316 12.68 16.51 -31.60
N ASP A 317 12.65 16.97 -32.84
CA ASP A 317 11.76 16.38 -33.80
C ASP A 317 12.16 14.90 -34.03
N ILE A 318 11.24 14.09 -34.52
CA ILE A 318 11.47 12.67 -34.79
C ILE A 318 12.69 12.45 -35.72
N ARG A 319 12.99 13.40 -36.63
CA ARG A 319 14.15 13.31 -37.52
C ARG A 319 15.46 13.39 -36.73
N TYR A 320 15.57 14.31 -35.76
CA TYR A 320 16.75 14.40 -34.90
C TYR A 320 16.96 13.10 -34.12
N TYR A 321 15.90 12.56 -33.52
CA TYR A 321 15.95 11.29 -32.80
C TYR A 321 16.41 10.13 -33.69
N LEU A 322 15.80 9.98 -34.85
CA LEU A 322 16.18 8.92 -35.81
C LEU A 322 17.62 9.03 -36.28
N GLN A 323 18.16 10.24 -36.40
CA GLN A 323 19.52 10.47 -36.88
C GLN A 323 20.60 10.30 -35.81
N ASN A 324 20.25 10.60 -34.53
CA ASN A 324 21.27 10.74 -33.48
C ASN A 324 21.13 9.75 -32.33
N GLU A 325 19.93 9.26 -32.03
CA GLU A 325 19.66 8.49 -30.82
C GLU A 325 19.04 7.10 -31.08
N TYR A 326 18.29 6.95 -32.16
CA TYR A 326 17.54 5.73 -32.47
C TYR A 326 18.41 4.46 -32.51
N SER A 327 19.57 4.52 -33.19
CA SER A 327 20.45 3.37 -33.30
C SER A 327 21.05 2.93 -31.97
N GLU A 328 21.32 3.87 -31.08
CA GLU A 328 21.80 3.58 -29.74
C GLU A 328 20.72 2.91 -28.89
N ASP A 329 19.49 3.41 -28.99
CA ASP A 329 18.36 2.81 -28.29
C ASP A 329 18.00 1.44 -28.88
N GLU A 330 18.05 1.26 -30.18
CA GLU A 330 17.86 -0.03 -30.84
C GLU A 330 18.88 -1.07 -30.34
N GLU A 331 20.16 -0.69 -30.24
CA GLU A 331 21.19 -1.56 -29.66
C GLU A 331 20.93 -1.88 -28.20
N LYS A 332 20.56 -0.88 -27.40
CA LYS A 332 20.21 -1.07 -25.97
C LYS A 332 19.03 -2.05 -25.82
N PHE A 333 17.97 -1.88 -26.59
CA PHE A 333 16.82 -2.78 -26.57
C PHE A 333 17.14 -4.16 -27.16
N GLY A 334 18.02 -4.22 -28.15
CA GLY A 334 18.48 -5.46 -28.75
C GLY A 334 19.07 -6.45 -27.74
N LYS A 335 19.74 -5.97 -26.71
CA LYS A 335 20.32 -6.79 -25.63
C LYS A 335 19.27 -7.57 -24.83
N TYR A 336 18.03 -7.11 -24.78
CA TYR A 336 16.95 -7.78 -24.04
C TYR A 336 16.21 -8.85 -24.85
N LYS A 337 16.41 -8.94 -26.17
CA LYS A 337 15.81 -9.97 -27.04
C LYS A 337 16.14 -11.40 -26.59
N THR A 338 17.29 -11.58 -25.95
CA THR A 338 17.78 -12.88 -25.46
C THR A 338 17.43 -13.17 -24.01
N ARG A 339 16.94 -12.18 -23.24
CA ARG A 339 16.60 -12.37 -21.83
C ARG A 339 15.35 -13.23 -21.69
N ARG A 340 15.51 -14.39 -21.08
CA ARG A 340 14.49 -15.42 -20.90
C ARG A 340 14.11 -15.60 -19.44
N THR A 341 12.85 -15.89 -19.19
CA THR A 341 12.36 -16.24 -17.84
C THR A 341 12.95 -17.56 -17.35
N GLY A 342 13.20 -18.49 -18.27
CA GLY A 342 13.59 -19.87 -17.99
C GLY A 342 12.41 -20.83 -17.98
N PHE A 343 11.19 -20.33 -18.12
CA PHE A 343 10.01 -21.14 -18.38
C PHE A 343 9.73 -21.12 -19.88
N SER A 344 9.87 -22.29 -20.55
CA SER A 344 9.76 -22.40 -22.01
C SER A 344 8.42 -21.87 -22.53
N ASN A 345 7.34 -22.18 -21.85
CA ASN A 345 5.99 -21.76 -22.22
C ASN A 345 5.76 -20.24 -22.06
N ILE A 346 6.42 -19.55 -21.13
CA ILE A 346 6.38 -18.06 -21.04
C ILE A 346 7.28 -17.47 -22.12
N ASP A 347 8.46 -18.04 -22.30
CA ASP A 347 9.48 -17.53 -23.22
C ASP A 347 9.08 -17.63 -24.70
N SER A 348 8.06 -18.45 -25.03
CA SER A 348 7.44 -18.49 -26.36
C SER A 348 6.58 -17.26 -26.64
N HIS A 349 5.90 -16.69 -25.65
CA HIS A 349 4.99 -15.54 -25.80
C HIS A 349 5.65 -14.19 -25.53
N THR A 350 6.67 -14.12 -24.68
CA THR A 350 7.28 -12.85 -24.27
C THR A 350 8.75 -12.98 -23.92
N LYS A 351 9.41 -11.84 -23.81
CA LYS A 351 10.79 -11.69 -23.29
C LYS A 351 10.76 -10.74 -22.11
N LEU A 352 11.76 -10.82 -21.24
CA LEU A 352 11.90 -9.89 -20.13
C LEU A 352 12.56 -8.58 -20.56
N TYR A 353 11.76 -7.70 -21.16
CA TYR A 353 12.18 -6.32 -21.41
C TYR A 353 12.14 -5.48 -20.13
N PRO A 354 12.91 -4.38 -20.06
CA PRO A 354 12.77 -3.41 -18.97
C PRO A 354 11.32 -2.96 -18.82
N GLY A 355 10.75 -3.22 -17.65
CA GLY A 355 9.33 -2.95 -17.41
C GLY A 355 8.94 -3.29 -15.98
N LEU A 356 7.74 -2.85 -15.58
CA LEU A 356 7.10 -3.20 -14.33
C LEU A 356 6.16 -4.38 -14.56
N TYR A 357 6.50 -5.52 -13.97
CA TYR A 357 5.76 -6.77 -14.00
C TYR A 357 5.04 -6.98 -12.67
N VAL A 358 3.76 -7.26 -12.69
CA VAL A 358 2.99 -7.57 -11.48
C VAL A 358 2.49 -9.02 -11.56
N LEU A 359 2.85 -9.80 -10.53
CA LEU A 359 2.46 -11.21 -10.37
C LEU A 359 1.41 -11.34 -9.25
N GLY A 360 0.17 -11.64 -9.61
CA GLY A 360 -0.91 -11.88 -8.66
C GLY A 360 -1.22 -13.36 -8.47
N ALA A 361 -1.64 -13.76 -7.28
CA ALA A 361 -2.25 -15.07 -7.04
C ALA A 361 -3.02 -15.09 -5.72
N ILE A 362 -3.93 -16.03 -5.58
CA ILE A 362 -4.56 -16.35 -4.30
C ILE A 362 -3.54 -16.95 -3.31
N SER A 363 -3.86 -16.89 -2.02
CA SER A 363 -2.98 -17.44 -0.97
C SER A 363 -2.72 -18.94 -1.18
N SER A 364 -1.48 -19.36 -0.88
CA SER A 364 -1.01 -20.76 -0.94
C SER A 364 -0.97 -21.37 -2.35
N LEU A 365 -0.97 -20.56 -3.41
CA LEU A 365 -0.82 -21.05 -4.78
C LEU A 365 0.63 -21.00 -5.28
N GLY A 366 1.57 -20.56 -4.46
CA GLY A 366 2.99 -20.59 -4.78
C GLY A 366 3.55 -19.31 -5.42
N LYS A 367 2.97 -18.11 -5.16
CA LYS A 367 3.50 -16.82 -5.66
C LYS A 367 4.98 -16.64 -5.41
N THR A 368 5.35 -16.68 -4.11
CA THR A 368 6.75 -16.58 -3.67
C THR A 368 7.62 -17.64 -4.32
N THR A 369 7.14 -18.88 -4.37
CA THR A 369 7.85 -20.00 -5.00
C THR A 369 8.10 -19.77 -6.50
N PHE A 370 7.09 -19.28 -7.23
CA PHE A 370 7.22 -18.94 -8.64
C PHE A 370 8.23 -17.81 -8.86
N ALA A 371 8.17 -16.76 -8.06
CA ALA A 371 9.10 -15.63 -8.15
C ALA A 371 10.54 -16.05 -7.77
N CYS A 372 10.72 -16.89 -6.73
CA CYS A 372 12.02 -17.44 -6.38
C CYS A 372 12.59 -18.31 -7.51
N GLN A 373 11.77 -19.18 -8.12
CA GLN A 373 12.22 -20.02 -9.23
C GLN A 373 12.63 -19.17 -10.43
N LEU A 374 11.84 -18.14 -10.74
CA LEU A 374 12.19 -17.17 -11.79
C LEU A 374 13.53 -16.45 -11.49
N SER A 375 13.73 -16.02 -10.24
CA SER A 375 14.98 -15.39 -9.78
C SER A 375 16.19 -16.31 -9.94
N ASP A 376 16.07 -17.55 -9.46
CA ASP A 376 17.12 -18.57 -9.60
C ASP A 376 17.45 -18.87 -11.08
N GLN A 377 16.44 -18.96 -11.94
CA GLN A 377 16.63 -19.20 -13.37
C GLN A 377 17.36 -18.05 -14.06
N LEU A 378 17.06 -16.81 -13.66
CA LEU A 378 17.77 -15.62 -14.14
C LEU A 378 19.21 -15.59 -13.63
N ALA A 379 19.44 -15.84 -12.35
CA ALA A 379 20.77 -15.91 -11.76
C ALA A 379 21.65 -17.01 -12.38
N LYS A 380 21.06 -18.19 -12.69
CA LYS A 380 21.73 -19.28 -13.44
C LYS A 380 22.21 -18.83 -14.83
N LYS A 381 21.52 -17.86 -15.45
CA LYS A 381 21.87 -17.29 -16.78
C LYS A 381 22.82 -16.10 -16.69
N GLY A 382 23.30 -15.75 -15.49
CA GLY A 382 24.24 -14.66 -15.27
C GLY A 382 23.57 -13.29 -15.08
N GLU A 383 22.22 -13.22 -15.01
CA GLU A 383 21.54 -11.99 -14.66
C GLU A 383 21.70 -11.70 -13.17
N HIS A 384 21.94 -10.44 -12.81
CA HIS A 384 21.97 -10.05 -11.42
C HIS A 384 20.54 -9.83 -10.90
N VAL A 385 20.20 -10.41 -9.74
CA VAL A 385 18.89 -10.34 -9.14
C VAL A 385 18.97 -9.75 -7.73
N LEU A 386 18.13 -8.77 -7.43
CA LEU A 386 17.91 -8.26 -6.08
C LEU A 386 16.51 -8.66 -5.62
N TYR A 387 16.44 -9.59 -4.68
CA TYR A 387 15.17 -10.10 -4.13
C TYR A 387 14.89 -9.45 -2.78
N PHE A 388 13.83 -8.68 -2.67
CA PHE A 388 13.36 -8.06 -1.43
C PHE A 388 12.23 -8.90 -0.84
N THR A 389 12.53 -9.66 0.21
CA THR A 389 11.51 -10.42 0.93
C THR A 389 11.03 -9.66 2.16
N LEU A 390 9.70 -9.46 2.25
CA LEU A 390 9.04 -8.79 3.37
C LEU A 390 8.25 -9.77 4.26
N GLU A 391 8.09 -11.03 3.83
CA GLU A 391 7.29 -12.03 4.53
C GLU A 391 8.13 -13.22 5.01
N GLN A 392 9.08 -13.69 4.21
CA GLN A 392 9.86 -14.90 4.49
C GLN A 392 11.33 -14.57 4.75
N SER A 393 11.98 -15.36 5.60
CA SER A 393 13.41 -15.23 5.84
C SER A 393 14.23 -15.73 4.63
N ARG A 394 15.46 -15.25 4.52
CA ARG A 394 16.43 -15.74 3.53
C ARG A 394 16.62 -17.26 3.63
N TYR A 395 16.67 -17.76 4.87
CA TYR A 395 16.80 -19.21 5.11
C TYR A 395 15.64 -19.99 4.52
N GLU A 396 14.41 -19.50 4.65
CA GLU A 396 13.22 -20.14 4.05
C GLU A 396 13.28 -20.12 2.53
N LEU A 397 13.68 -19.02 1.91
CA LEU A 397 13.79 -18.91 0.45
C LEU A 397 14.90 -19.80 -0.09
N VAL A 398 16.08 -19.80 0.53
CA VAL A 398 17.20 -20.65 0.13
C VAL A 398 16.86 -22.14 0.26
N THR A 399 16.17 -22.56 1.35
CA THR A 399 15.76 -23.96 1.50
C THR A 399 14.73 -24.40 0.45
N LYS A 400 13.87 -23.50 -0.03
CA LYS A 400 12.99 -23.74 -1.18
C LYS A 400 13.78 -23.91 -2.48
N GLY A 401 14.79 -23.05 -2.71
CA GLY A 401 15.70 -23.17 -3.86
C GLY A 401 16.46 -24.51 -3.86
N LEU A 402 16.96 -24.95 -2.70
CA LEU A 402 17.64 -26.23 -2.55
C LEU A 402 16.71 -27.42 -2.80
N ALA A 403 15.47 -27.40 -2.24
CA ALA A 403 14.49 -28.44 -2.49
C ALA A 403 14.14 -28.57 -3.98
N ARG A 404 13.96 -27.43 -4.66
CA ARG A 404 13.73 -27.37 -6.10
C ARG A 404 14.91 -27.93 -6.90
N LEU A 405 16.14 -27.52 -6.59
CA LEU A 405 17.32 -28.03 -7.28
C LEU A 405 17.48 -29.55 -7.13
N MET A 406 17.20 -30.08 -5.94
CA MET A 406 17.18 -31.52 -5.75
C MET A 406 16.14 -32.19 -6.63
N ALA A 407 14.93 -31.62 -6.71
CA ALA A 407 13.85 -32.17 -7.54
C ALA A 407 14.13 -32.04 -9.04
N GLU A 408 14.83 -30.98 -9.48
CA GLU A 408 15.31 -30.84 -10.87
C GLU A 408 16.32 -31.95 -11.23
N ILE A 409 17.14 -32.41 -10.29
CA ILE A 409 18.14 -33.45 -10.50
C ILE A 409 17.48 -34.83 -10.43
N ASP A 410 16.81 -35.15 -9.32
CA ASP A 410 16.11 -36.42 -9.10
C ASP A 410 14.99 -36.20 -8.07
N MET A 411 13.76 -36.11 -8.57
CA MET A 411 12.58 -35.91 -7.72
C MET A 411 12.33 -37.05 -6.72
N SER A 412 12.78 -38.26 -7.02
CA SER A 412 12.58 -39.41 -6.15
C SER A 412 13.44 -39.36 -4.86
N ARG A 413 14.54 -38.63 -4.91
CA ARG A 413 15.50 -38.45 -3.80
C ARG A 413 15.47 -37.03 -3.20
N ALA A 414 14.61 -36.17 -3.72
CA ALA A 414 14.53 -34.80 -3.29
C ALA A 414 13.91 -34.65 -1.89
N LEU A 415 14.54 -33.85 -1.04
CA LEU A 415 13.98 -33.41 0.22
C LEU A 415 13.07 -32.19 -0.01
N SER A 416 12.00 -32.09 0.76
CA SER A 416 11.21 -30.87 0.85
C SER A 416 11.98 -29.78 1.61
N ALA A 417 11.60 -28.51 1.41
CA ALA A 417 12.15 -27.39 2.18
C ALA A 417 11.96 -27.56 3.71
N ILE A 418 10.90 -28.26 4.15
CA ILE A 418 10.64 -28.56 5.56
C ILE A 418 11.64 -29.58 6.10
N GLU A 419 11.88 -30.68 5.37
CA GLU A 419 12.85 -31.71 5.73
C GLU A 419 14.27 -31.12 5.82
N ILE A 420 14.66 -30.26 4.88
CA ILE A 420 15.93 -29.53 4.92
C ILE A 420 16.03 -28.65 6.18
N ARG A 421 14.96 -27.91 6.51
CA ARG A 421 14.91 -27.05 7.72
C ARG A 421 14.93 -27.85 9.02
N ASN A 422 14.39 -29.06 9.01
CA ASN A 422 14.44 -29.99 10.14
C ASN A 422 15.82 -30.62 10.33
N GLY A 423 16.78 -30.31 9.45
CA GLY A 423 18.18 -30.73 9.60
C GLY A 423 18.52 -32.03 8.89
N GLU A 424 17.67 -32.55 8.02
CA GLU A 424 18.01 -33.70 7.20
C GLU A 424 19.19 -33.41 6.29
N LYS A 425 20.10 -34.36 6.18
CA LYS A 425 21.35 -34.22 5.41
C LYS A 425 21.50 -35.43 4.50
N THR A 426 21.61 -35.20 3.20
CA THR A 426 21.85 -36.21 2.18
C THR A 426 22.99 -35.75 1.27
N GLU A 427 23.58 -36.68 0.53
CA GLU A 427 24.60 -36.36 -0.48
C GLU A 427 24.00 -35.45 -1.58
N GLU A 428 22.73 -35.73 -1.95
CA GLU A 428 22.00 -34.92 -2.94
C GLU A 428 21.81 -33.48 -2.48
N LEU A 429 21.52 -33.27 -1.18
CA LEU A 429 21.45 -31.91 -0.63
C LEU A 429 22.79 -31.18 -0.71
N GLN A 430 23.90 -31.88 -0.40
CA GLN A 430 25.22 -31.30 -0.52
C GLN A 430 25.55 -30.92 -1.97
N ARG A 431 25.22 -31.79 -2.92
CA ARG A 431 25.35 -31.52 -4.36
C ARG A 431 24.49 -30.32 -4.81
N ALA A 432 23.25 -30.23 -4.32
CA ALA A 432 22.38 -29.08 -4.61
C ALA A 432 22.98 -27.78 -4.08
N LYS A 433 23.58 -27.76 -2.87
CA LYS A 433 24.28 -26.59 -2.33
C LYS A 433 25.46 -26.15 -3.20
N GLU A 434 26.27 -27.10 -3.67
CA GLU A 434 27.41 -26.80 -4.55
C GLU A 434 26.95 -26.21 -5.88
N LEU A 435 25.86 -26.72 -6.44
CA LEU A 435 25.26 -26.15 -7.66
C LEU A 435 24.69 -24.75 -7.41
N TYR A 436 24.02 -24.55 -6.28
CA TYR A 436 23.45 -23.23 -5.92
C TYR A 436 24.56 -22.18 -5.75
N MET A 437 25.67 -22.54 -5.12
CA MET A 437 26.83 -21.65 -4.96
C MET A 437 27.44 -21.18 -6.29
N ARG A 438 27.33 -21.94 -7.38
CA ARG A 438 27.90 -21.56 -8.68
C ARG A 438 27.28 -20.30 -9.28
N TYR A 439 26.00 -20.06 -9.03
CA TYR A 439 25.28 -18.88 -9.54
C TYR A 439 24.76 -17.95 -8.42
N GLY A 440 24.81 -18.38 -7.18
CA GLY A 440 24.31 -17.59 -6.04
C GLY A 440 25.02 -16.25 -5.83
N GLY A 441 26.20 -16.03 -6.46
CA GLY A 441 26.84 -14.72 -6.48
C GLY A 441 26.10 -13.67 -7.32
N ASN A 442 25.18 -14.09 -8.17
CA ASN A 442 24.36 -13.22 -9.00
C ASN A 442 23.03 -12.83 -8.33
N GLU A 443 22.71 -13.39 -7.17
CA GLU A 443 21.47 -13.13 -6.45
C GLU A 443 21.73 -12.63 -5.04
N ILE A 444 21.09 -11.51 -4.68
CA ILE A 444 21.13 -10.95 -3.33
C ILE A 444 19.71 -10.94 -2.78
N ILE A 445 19.51 -11.66 -1.66
CA ILE A 445 18.24 -11.66 -0.94
C ILE A 445 18.34 -10.68 0.23
N TYR A 446 17.57 -9.60 0.18
CA TYR A 446 17.40 -8.64 1.26
C TYR A 446 16.23 -9.07 2.15
N GLU A 447 16.51 -9.44 3.40
CA GLU A 447 15.47 -9.59 4.42
C GLU A 447 15.01 -8.20 4.86
N CYS A 448 13.75 -7.91 4.63
CA CYS A 448 13.13 -6.63 4.90
C CYS A 448 12.22 -6.74 6.14
N GLY A 449 12.42 -5.85 7.12
CA GLY A 449 11.54 -5.75 8.28
C GLY A 449 10.25 -4.98 7.97
N TYR A 450 9.31 -4.98 8.91
CA TYR A 450 8.05 -4.22 8.82
C TYR A 450 8.23 -2.69 8.68
N GLU A 451 9.43 -2.19 8.96
CA GLU A 451 9.79 -0.78 8.81
C GLU A 451 10.27 -0.42 7.40
N THR A 452 10.35 -1.39 6.49
CA THR A 452 10.86 -1.17 5.14
C THR A 452 9.89 -0.34 4.33
N THR A 453 10.35 0.79 3.83
CA THR A 453 9.61 1.69 2.95
C THR A 453 10.04 1.50 1.50
N ILE A 454 9.28 2.08 0.57
CA ILE A 454 9.62 2.02 -0.86
C ILE A 454 10.93 2.76 -1.16
N GLU A 455 11.24 3.84 -0.43
CA GLU A 455 12.47 4.61 -0.57
C GLU A 455 13.68 3.77 -0.19
N THR A 456 13.58 2.97 0.88
CA THR A 456 14.67 2.06 1.31
C THR A 456 14.97 1.01 0.23
N ILE A 457 13.94 0.51 -0.45
CA ILE A 457 14.12 -0.43 -1.57
C ILE A 457 14.79 0.27 -2.75
N ILE A 458 14.30 1.46 -3.13
CA ILE A 458 14.86 2.26 -4.22
C ILE A 458 16.32 2.61 -3.96
N GLU A 459 16.66 3.06 -2.75
CA GLU A 459 18.03 3.38 -2.35
C GLU A 459 18.98 2.17 -2.50
N LYS A 460 18.56 1.00 -2.04
CA LYS A 460 19.36 -0.23 -2.17
C LYS A 460 19.60 -0.61 -3.62
N VAL A 461 18.59 -0.46 -4.49
CA VAL A 461 18.73 -0.74 -5.93
C VAL A 461 19.66 0.27 -6.59
N GLN A 462 19.52 1.56 -6.29
CA GLN A 462 20.38 2.61 -6.84
C GLN A 462 21.84 2.44 -6.39
N ASN A 463 22.08 2.20 -5.09
CA ASN A 463 23.41 1.94 -4.57
C ASN A 463 24.06 0.73 -5.26
N TYR A 464 23.29 -0.34 -5.49
CA TYR A 464 23.78 -1.52 -6.21
C TYR A 464 24.21 -1.18 -7.64
N ILE A 465 23.42 -0.40 -8.36
CA ILE A 465 23.74 0.04 -9.72
C ILE A 465 25.00 0.92 -9.73
N GLU A 466 25.11 1.86 -8.77
CA GLU A 466 26.27 2.74 -8.64
C GLU A 466 27.55 1.97 -8.30
N GLU A 467 27.49 1.00 -7.38
CA GLU A 467 28.64 0.22 -6.93
C GLU A 467 29.13 -0.81 -7.97
N ARG A 468 28.19 -1.44 -8.69
CA ARG A 468 28.50 -2.57 -9.57
C ARG A 468 28.48 -2.21 -11.06
N GLY A 469 27.90 -1.08 -11.44
CA GLY A 469 27.70 -0.71 -12.84
C GLY A 469 26.74 -1.64 -13.60
N VAL A 470 25.96 -2.48 -12.88
CA VAL A 470 25.08 -3.50 -13.45
C VAL A 470 23.64 -3.16 -13.13
N ARG A 471 22.75 -3.39 -14.09
CA ARG A 471 21.29 -3.20 -13.94
C ARG A 471 20.64 -4.52 -13.54
N PRO A 472 20.27 -4.70 -12.25
CA PRO A 472 19.71 -5.95 -11.79
C PRO A 472 18.24 -6.11 -12.18
N VAL A 473 17.76 -7.34 -12.18
CA VAL A 473 16.32 -7.63 -12.05
C VAL A 473 15.94 -7.44 -10.58
N VAL A 474 14.90 -6.68 -10.32
CA VAL A 474 14.43 -6.39 -8.96
C VAL A 474 13.15 -7.18 -8.70
N VAL A 475 13.12 -7.97 -7.63
CA VAL A 475 11.94 -8.75 -7.21
C VAL A 475 11.50 -8.29 -5.83
N ILE A 476 10.20 -8.04 -5.65
CA ILE A 476 9.61 -7.55 -4.39
C ILE A 476 8.47 -8.46 -3.96
N ASP A 477 8.62 -9.11 -2.81
CA ASP A 477 7.64 -10.05 -2.24
C ASP A 477 7.21 -9.62 -0.83
N TYR A 478 6.07 -8.93 -0.67
CA TYR A 478 5.12 -8.49 -1.65
C TYR A 478 4.65 -7.02 -1.40
N LEU A 479 4.03 -6.42 -2.40
CA LEU A 479 3.71 -4.99 -2.51
C LEU A 479 2.93 -4.42 -1.31
N GLN A 480 1.91 -5.13 -0.81
CA GLN A 480 1.00 -4.62 0.20
C GLN A 480 1.58 -4.59 1.62
N ILE A 481 2.76 -5.19 1.86
CA ILE A 481 3.46 -5.14 3.16
C ILE A 481 4.42 -3.95 3.23
N ILE A 482 4.82 -3.38 2.10
CA ILE A 482 5.68 -2.19 2.09
C ILE A 482 5.02 -1.11 2.95
N ARG A 483 5.77 -0.62 3.95
CA ARG A 483 5.24 0.40 4.85
C ARG A 483 4.89 1.68 4.09
N PRO A 484 3.67 2.23 4.25
CA PRO A 484 3.34 3.53 3.68
C PRO A 484 4.22 4.62 4.30
N MET A 485 4.58 5.64 3.54
CA MET A 485 5.34 6.79 4.02
C MET A 485 4.58 7.55 5.10
N ASP A 486 3.27 7.66 4.97
CA ASP A 486 2.36 8.24 5.96
C ASP A 486 1.43 7.14 6.47
N SER A 487 1.45 6.93 7.79
CA SER A 487 0.58 5.94 8.47
C SER A 487 -0.93 6.25 8.32
N ARG A 488 -1.28 7.45 7.86
CA ARG A 488 -2.65 7.88 7.59
C ARG A 488 -3.13 7.52 6.19
N MET A 489 -2.24 7.10 5.30
CA MET A 489 -2.62 6.71 3.95
C MET A 489 -3.50 5.47 3.97
N SER A 490 -4.52 5.45 3.11
CA SER A 490 -5.26 4.21 2.85
C SER A 490 -4.32 3.17 2.22
N THR A 491 -4.60 1.89 2.44
CA THR A 491 -3.83 0.81 1.79
C THR A 491 -3.81 0.98 0.27
N LYS A 492 -4.91 1.45 -0.31
CA LYS A 492 -5.03 1.71 -1.75
C LYS A 492 -4.07 2.81 -2.20
N ASP A 493 -4.09 3.96 -1.52
CA ASP A 493 -3.24 5.09 -1.89
C ASP A 493 -1.76 4.75 -1.72
N ALA A 494 -1.42 3.98 -0.67
CA ALA A 494 -0.06 3.48 -0.46
C ALA A 494 0.39 2.56 -1.61
N VAL A 495 -0.44 1.60 -2.00
CA VAL A 495 -0.15 0.70 -3.12
C VAL A 495 0.01 1.48 -4.43
N ASP A 496 -0.88 2.44 -4.72
CA ASP A 496 -0.80 3.29 -5.91
C ASP A 496 0.50 4.11 -5.94
N LEU A 497 0.92 4.63 -4.79
CA LEU A 497 2.18 5.37 -4.64
C LEU A 497 3.39 4.45 -4.86
N HIS A 498 3.40 3.26 -4.23
CA HIS A 498 4.48 2.30 -4.39
C HIS A 498 4.64 1.86 -5.84
N VAL A 499 3.54 1.54 -6.53
CA VAL A 499 3.54 1.14 -7.94
C VAL A 499 4.11 2.25 -8.84
N ARG A 500 3.72 3.51 -8.61
CA ARG A 500 4.25 4.66 -9.35
C ARG A 500 5.74 4.88 -9.07
N ALA A 501 6.18 4.75 -7.82
CA ALA A 501 7.59 4.89 -7.43
C ALA A 501 8.45 3.78 -8.08
N LEU A 502 7.97 2.54 -8.11
CA LEU A 502 8.64 1.42 -8.78
C LEU A 502 8.67 1.58 -10.30
N LYS A 503 7.58 2.07 -10.90
CA LYS A 503 7.56 2.38 -12.33
C LYS A 503 8.57 3.45 -12.69
N LYS A 504 8.71 4.47 -11.85
CA LYS A 504 9.70 5.51 -12.02
C LYS A 504 11.12 4.96 -11.93
N LEU A 505 11.44 4.20 -10.87
CA LEU A 505 12.73 3.52 -10.72
C LEU A 505 13.06 2.69 -11.97
N GLN A 506 12.07 1.93 -12.46
CA GLN A 506 12.17 1.11 -13.67
C GLN A 506 12.54 1.94 -14.89
N MET A 507 11.82 3.05 -15.13
CA MET A 507 12.04 3.89 -16.32
C MET A 507 13.40 4.60 -16.28
N GLU A 508 13.79 5.17 -15.14
CA GLU A 508 15.04 5.93 -15.00
C GLU A 508 16.29 5.04 -15.16
N ASN A 509 16.19 3.76 -14.82
CA ASN A 509 17.32 2.84 -14.82
C ASN A 509 17.21 1.73 -15.86
N ASN A 510 16.15 1.68 -16.67
CA ASN A 510 15.85 0.60 -17.62
C ASN A 510 15.91 -0.79 -16.97
N LEU A 511 15.18 -0.98 -15.87
CA LEU A 511 15.17 -2.20 -15.07
C LEU A 511 14.00 -3.12 -15.45
N VAL A 512 14.15 -4.41 -15.15
CA VAL A 512 13.02 -5.32 -14.95
C VAL A 512 12.68 -5.28 -13.47
N VAL A 513 11.47 -4.88 -13.12
CA VAL A 513 10.95 -4.87 -11.76
C VAL A 513 9.75 -5.80 -11.68
N ILE A 514 9.85 -6.85 -10.87
CA ILE A 514 8.80 -7.87 -10.68
C ILE A 514 8.25 -7.70 -9.27
N VAL A 515 6.96 -7.46 -9.16
CA VAL A 515 6.29 -7.21 -7.89
C VAL A 515 5.20 -8.24 -7.67
N ILE A 516 5.24 -8.92 -6.53
CA ILE A 516 4.15 -9.81 -6.13
C ILE A 516 3.01 -8.99 -5.53
N SER A 517 1.78 -9.29 -5.95
CA SER A 517 0.55 -8.69 -5.42
C SER A 517 -0.43 -9.76 -4.94
N SER A 518 -1.16 -9.45 -3.87
CA SER A 518 -2.23 -10.31 -3.38
C SER A 518 -3.53 -10.06 -4.15
N LEU A 519 -4.29 -11.13 -4.40
CA LEU A 519 -5.63 -11.02 -5.00
C LEU A 519 -6.71 -10.82 -3.93
N ASN A 520 -7.83 -10.24 -4.34
CA ASN A 520 -9.03 -10.08 -3.52
C ASN A 520 -9.61 -11.44 -3.12
N ARG A 521 -10.09 -11.57 -1.87
CA ARG A 521 -10.71 -12.81 -1.39
C ARG A 521 -11.98 -13.19 -2.14
N GLN A 522 -12.70 -12.21 -2.68
CA GLN A 522 -13.92 -12.43 -3.46
C GLN A 522 -13.64 -13.20 -4.75
N ASN A 523 -12.45 -13.02 -5.33
CA ASN A 523 -12.02 -13.66 -6.57
C ASN A 523 -11.36 -15.05 -6.38
N TYR A 524 -11.47 -15.67 -5.19
CA TYR A 524 -10.92 -17.01 -4.95
C TYR A 524 -11.70 -18.14 -5.65
N LEU A 525 -12.86 -17.83 -6.18
CA LEU A 525 -13.75 -18.74 -6.86
C LEU A 525 -14.15 -18.28 -8.27
N THR A 526 -13.36 -17.37 -8.84
CA THR A 526 -13.51 -16.86 -10.21
C THR A 526 -12.16 -16.95 -10.94
N PRO A 527 -12.14 -17.12 -12.26
CA PRO A 527 -10.93 -16.93 -13.03
C PRO A 527 -10.30 -15.58 -12.73
N VAL A 528 -8.97 -15.50 -12.83
CA VAL A 528 -8.24 -14.27 -12.56
C VAL A 528 -8.51 -13.23 -13.67
N ASP A 529 -8.78 -12.00 -13.26
CA ASP A 529 -9.01 -10.84 -14.10
C ASP A 529 -8.35 -9.59 -13.49
N PHE A 530 -8.51 -8.42 -14.10
CA PHE A 530 -7.96 -7.15 -13.57
C PHE A 530 -8.56 -6.78 -12.21
N GLU A 531 -9.86 -7.02 -12.00
CA GLU A 531 -10.57 -6.74 -10.76
C GLU A 531 -10.09 -7.65 -9.61
N SER A 532 -9.47 -8.77 -9.96
CA SER A 532 -8.94 -9.72 -8.99
C SER A 532 -7.79 -9.14 -8.17
N PHE A 533 -7.05 -8.15 -8.68
CA PHE A 533 -5.93 -7.56 -7.98
C PHE A 533 -6.42 -6.63 -6.87
N LYS A 534 -5.92 -6.84 -5.66
CA LYS A 534 -6.25 -6.02 -4.51
C LYS A 534 -5.71 -4.60 -4.71
N GLU A 535 -6.57 -3.59 -4.59
CA GLU A 535 -6.24 -2.17 -4.83
C GLU A 535 -5.91 -1.87 -6.31
N SER A 536 -6.65 -2.46 -7.26
CA SER A 536 -6.27 -2.70 -8.66
C SER A 536 -6.07 -1.48 -9.57
N GLY A 537 -6.68 -0.32 -9.29
CA GLY A 537 -6.66 0.81 -10.23
C GLY A 537 -5.25 1.27 -10.63
N GLY A 538 -4.34 1.47 -9.67
CA GLY A 538 -2.97 1.89 -9.96
C GLY A 538 -2.14 0.81 -10.65
N ILE A 539 -2.37 -0.47 -10.35
CA ILE A 539 -1.66 -1.61 -10.95
C ILE A 539 -2.00 -1.72 -12.44
N GLU A 540 -3.30 -1.74 -12.77
CA GLU A 540 -3.78 -1.91 -14.15
C GLU A 540 -3.22 -0.85 -15.11
N TYR A 541 -3.25 0.42 -14.70
CA TYR A 541 -2.79 1.52 -15.56
C TYR A 541 -1.28 1.63 -15.63
N THR A 542 -0.54 1.30 -14.57
CA THR A 542 0.89 1.59 -14.44
C THR A 542 1.78 0.42 -14.85
N ALA A 543 1.39 -0.83 -14.57
CA ALA A 543 2.18 -2.01 -14.91
C ALA A 543 2.29 -2.20 -16.45
N ASP A 544 3.43 -2.69 -16.91
CA ASP A 544 3.66 -3.04 -18.31
C ASP A 544 3.21 -4.46 -18.62
N VAL A 545 3.37 -5.36 -17.64
CA VAL A 545 2.93 -6.75 -17.72
C VAL A 545 2.20 -7.14 -16.46
N ILE A 546 1.07 -7.82 -16.59
CA ILE A 546 0.27 -8.31 -15.46
C ILE A 546 0.02 -9.80 -15.66
N TRP A 547 0.54 -10.60 -14.73
CA TRP A 547 0.38 -12.04 -14.65
C TRP A 547 -0.46 -12.44 -13.44
N GLY A 548 -1.40 -13.34 -13.66
CA GLY A 548 -2.20 -13.93 -12.58
C GLY A 548 -2.03 -15.44 -12.52
N LEU A 549 -1.61 -15.99 -11.37
CA LEU A 549 -1.60 -17.43 -11.14
C LEU A 549 -2.97 -17.90 -10.64
N GLN A 550 -3.52 -18.92 -11.28
CA GLN A 550 -4.77 -19.59 -10.89
C GLN A 550 -4.64 -21.11 -10.95
N LEU A 551 -5.57 -21.81 -10.30
CA LEU A 551 -5.70 -23.26 -10.50
C LEU A 551 -6.36 -23.52 -11.85
N SER A 552 -5.87 -24.48 -12.62
CA SER A 552 -6.42 -24.83 -13.94
C SER A 552 -7.90 -25.21 -13.89
N VAL A 553 -8.38 -25.70 -12.75
CA VAL A 553 -9.79 -26.02 -12.53
C VAL A 553 -10.72 -24.80 -12.68
N MET A 554 -10.20 -23.57 -12.56
CA MET A 554 -10.97 -22.35 -12.73
C MET A 554 -11.57 -22.20 -14.13
N ASN A 555 -10.97 -22.80 -15.14
CA ASN A 555 -11.42 -22.81 -16.53
C ASN A 555 -12.31 -24.02 -16.85
N SER A 556 -12.68 -24.84 -15.85
CA SER A 556 -13.58 -25.98 -16.05
C SER A 556 -15.06 -25.55 -16.02
N GLU A 557 -15.92 -26.34 -16.63
CA GLU A 557 -17.38 -26.15 -16.62
C GLU A 557 -18.01 -26.01 -15.21
N ILE A 558 -17.27 -26.44 -14.15
CA ILE A 558 -17.71 -26.29 -12.76
C ILE A 558 -17.77 -24.81 -12.36
N PHE A 559 -16.99 -23.95 -13.03
CA PHE A 559 -16.93 -22.52 -12.73
C PHE A 559 -17.90 -21.67 -13.55
N ASP A 560 -18.67 -22.30 -14.46
CA ASP A 560 -19.78 -21.63 -15.14
C ASP A 560 -20.82 -21.09 -14.15
N LYS A 561 -21.52 -20.01 -14.53
CA LYS A 561 -22.40 -19.24 -13.63
C LYS A 561 -23.53 -20.05 -12.99
N GLU A 562 -23.90 -21.16 -13.58
CA GLU A 562 -25.05 -21.99 -13.15
C GLU A 562 -24.75 -22.97 -12.01
N LYS A 563 -23.47 -23.23 -11.67
CA LYS A 563 -23.14 -24.21 -10.63
C LYS A 563 -22.91 -23.57 -9.25
N GLY A 564 -23.50 -24.16 -8.23
CA GLY A 564 -23.54 -23.62 -6.87
C GLY A 564 -22.16 -23.45 -6.20
N LEU A 565 -22.02 -22.46 -5.34
CA LEU A 565 -20.80 -22.12 -4.58
C LEU A 565 -20.15 -23.30 -3.86
N LYS A 566 -20.94 -24.28 -3.40
CA LYS A 566 -20.43 -25.48 -2.70
C LYS A 566 -19.60 -26.35 -3.63
N ALA A 567 -20.05 -26.55 -4.87
CA ALA A 567 -19.33 -27.34 -5.88
C ALA A 567 -18.00 -26.65 -6.26
N LYS A 568 -18.03 -25.32 -6.48
CA LYS A 568 -16.83 -24.51 -6.77
C LYS A 568 -15.79 -24.59 -5.65
N ARG A 569 -16.22 -24.46 -4.38
CA ARG A 569 -15.34 -24.59 -3.20
C ARG A 569 -14.70 -25.95 -3.09
N GLU A 570 -15.49 -27.02 -3.35
CA GLU A 570 -14.98 -28.39 -3.31
C GLU A 570 -13.96 -28.63 -4.43
N ALA A 571 -14.23 -28.20 -5.66
CA ALA A 571 -13.30 -28.31 -6.77
C ALA A 571 -11.95 -27.62 -6.47
N VAL A 572 -11.97 -26.39 -5.92
CA VAL A 572 -10.76 -25.68 -5.48
C VAL A 572 -10.04 -26.45 -4.37
N ARG A 573 -10.79 -27.02 -3.40
CA ARG A 573 -10.22 -27.80 -2.31
C ARG A 573 -9.49 -29.05 -2.81
N VAL A 574 -10.09 -29.75 -3.76
CA VAL A 574 -9.50 -30.94 -4.40
C VAL A 574 -8.26 -30.54 -5.19
N ALA A 575 -8.35 -29.54 -6.04
CA ALA A 575 -7.23 -29.06 -6.86
C ALA A 575 -6.04 -28.60 -6.00
N LYS A 576 -6.28 -27.92 -4.86
CA LYS A 576 -5.21 -27.52 -3.92
C LYS A 576 -4.52 -28.70 -3.23
N LYS A 577 -5.17 -29.85 -3.14
CA LYS A 577 -4.59 -31.09 -2.55
C LYS A 577 -3.91 -31.98 -3.56
N ALA A 578 -4.08 -31.70 -4.84
CA ALA A 578 -3.46 -32.49 -5.91
C ALA A 578 -1.93 -32.41 -5.87
N HIS A 579 -1.26 -33.46 -6.31
CA HIS A 579 0.18 -33.58 -6.42
C HIS A 579 0.55 -34.25 -7.75
N PRO A 580 1.04 -33.51 -8.76
CA PRO A 580 1.21 -32.06 -8.78
C PRO A 580 -0.12 -31.29 -8.77
N ARG A 581 -0.05 -29.99 -8.48
CA ARG A 581 -1.16 -29.06 -8.69
C ARG A 581 -1.08 -28.49 -10.08
N GLU A 582 -2.17 -28.60 -10.82
CA GLU A 582 -2.26 -27.95 -12.13
C GLU A 582 -2.58 -26.48 -11.95
N VAL A 583 -1.67 -25.63 -12.40
CA VAL A 583 -1.70 -24.18 -12.25
C VAL A 583 -1.54 -23.52 -13.61
N GLU A 584 -2.19 -22.40 -13.78
CA GLU A 584 -2.08 -21.58 -14.98
C GLU A 584 -1.55 -20.19 -14.61
N LEU A 585 -0.64 -19.68 -15.42
CA LEU A 585 -0.27 -18.28 -15.45
C LEU A 585 -1.04 -17.61 -16.58
N VAL A 586 -1.99 -16.77 -16.23
CA VAL A 586 -2.79 -15.98 -17.18
C VAL A 586 -2.16 -14.62 -17.36
N CYS A 587 -1.81 -14.26 -18.58
CA CYS A 587 -1.34 -12.92 -18.93
C CYS A 587 -2.55 -12.02 -19.22
N LEU A 588 -2.77 -11.03 -18.37
CA LEU A 588 -3.85 -10.06 -18.52
C LEU A 588 -3.41 -8.83 -19.32
N LYS A 589 -2.13 -8.50 -19.27
CA LYS A 589 -1.54 -7.35 -19.96
C LYS A 589 -0.09 -7.66 -20.31
N ASN A 590 0.32 -7.32 -21.53
CA ASN A 590 1.71 -7.39 -21.96
C ASN A 590 2.00 -6.32 -23.02
N ARG A 591 2.93 -5.42 -22.72
CA ARG A 591 3.38 -4.39 -23.68
C ARG A 591 4.50 -4.84 -24.58
N TYR A 592 5.10 -6.02 -24.32
CA TYR A 592 6.34 -6.46 -24.95
C TYR A 592 6.18 -7.73 -25.79
N GLY A 593 4.95 -8.15 -26.05
CA GLY A 593 4.65 -9.36 -26.80
C GLY A 593 3.15 -9.60 -26.91
N GLU A 594 2.76 -10.85 -27.00
CA GLU A 594 1.36 -11.25 -27.05
C GLU A 594 0.61 -10.77 -25.80
N SER A 595 -0.54 -10.14 -25.99
CA SER A 595 -1.29 -9.47 -24.90
C SER A 595 -2.18 -10.37 -24.07
N SER A 596 -2.50 -11.58 -24.56
CA SER A 596 -3.41 -12.50 -23.89
C SER A 596 -2.99 -13.94 -24.15
N TYR A 597 -2.29 -14.54 -23.20
CA TYR A 597 -1.87 -15.94 -23.26
C TYR A 597 -2.01 -16.60 -21.90
N THR A 598 -2.08 -17.93 -21.91
CA THR A 598 -2.14 -18.74 -20.69
C THR A 598 -1.08 -19.82 -20.75
N CYS A 599 -0.18 -19.84 -19.78
CA CYS A 599 0.86 -20.86 -19.66
C CYS A 599 0.48 -21.87 -18.57
N LYS A 600 0.54 -23.16 -18.87
CA LYS A 600 0.21 -24.25 -17.96
C LYS A 600 1.44 -24.77 -17.24
N PHE A 601 1.27 -25.12 -15.96
CA PHE A 601 2.32 -25.62 -15.10
C PHE A 601 1.82 -26.76 -14.23
N SER A 602 2.66 -27.76 -14.02
CA SER A 602 2.52 -28.73 -12.95
C SER A 602 3.34 -28.26 -11.75
N TYR A 603 2.67 -27.86 -10.65
CA TYR A 603 3.31 -27.33 -9.45
C TYR A 603 3.47 -28.44 -8.38
N TYR A 604 4.71 -28.87 -8.17
CA TYR A 604 5.12 -29.82 -7.13
C TYR A 604 5.36 -29.07 -5.82
N ALA A 605 4.29 -28.82 -5.07
CA ALA A 605 4.31 -28.00 -3.86
C ALA A 605 5.24 -28.55 -2.74
N ARG A 606 5.51 -29.86 -2.71
CA ARG A 606 6.45 -30.49 -1.77
C ARG A 606 7.88 -29.97 -1.98
N TYR A 607 8.24 -29.71 -3.22
CA TYR A 607 9.61 -29.34 -3.63
C TYR A 607 9.73 -27.88 -4.03
N ASP A 608 8.68 -27.08 -3.85
CA ASP A 608 8.63 -25.68 -4.31
C ASP A 608 9.03 -25.53 -5.80
N TYR A 609 8.50 -26.43 -6.67
CA TYR A 609 8.95 -26.58 -8.05
C TYR A 609 7.80 -26.48 -9.05
N PHE A 610 7.87 -25.53 -9.98
CA PHE A 610 7.00 -25.37 -11.14
C PHE A 610 7.66 -25.96 -12.38
N VAL A 611 6.98 -26.89 -13.03
CA VAL A 611 7.39 -27.45 -14.32
C VAL A 611 6.47 -26.89 -15.40
N ALA A 612 7.07 -26.27 -16.41
CA ALA A 612 6.31 -25.78 -17.57
C ALA A 612 5.76 -26.97 -18.36
N ASN A 613 4.45 -26.99 -18.61
CA ASN A 613 3.84 -27.97 -19.47
C ASN A 613 3.98 -27.46 -20.92
N GLU A 614 4.60 -28.26 -21.80
CA GLU A 614 4.67 -27.95 -23.21
C GLU A 614 3.24 -28.03 -23.80
N GLU A 615 2.83 -27.00 -24.52
CA GLU A 615 1.62 -27.09 -25.33
C GLU A 615 1.89 -28.08 -26.47
N GLU A 616 1.04 -29.10 -26.61
CA GLU A 616 1.01 -29.88 -27.83
C GLU A 616 0.71 -28.91 -28.97
N VAL A 617 1.72 -28.64 -29.79
CA VAL A 617 1.54 -27.91 -31.06
C VAL A 617 0.60 -28.76 -31.90
N LYS A 618 -0.67 -28.37 -31.97
CA LYS A 618 -1.60 -28.97 -32.92
C LYS A 618 -1.03 -28.65 -34.29
N GLU A 619 -0.51 -29.66 -34.98
CA GLU A 619 -0.17 -29.62 -36.41
C GLU A 619 -1.43 -29.26 -37.20
N GLY A 620 -1.74 -27.98 -37.31
CA GLY A 620 -2.93 -27.51 -37.99
C GLY A 620 -2.92 -26.03 -38.38
N ASP A 621 -2.04 -25.21 -37.78
CA ASP A 621 -2.00 -23.76 -38.01
C ASP A 621 -0.76 -23.25 -38.78
N LEU A 622 -0.16 -24.10 -39.62
CA LEU A 622 0.78 -23.67 -40.63
C LEU A 622 0.05 -23.39 -41.96
N GLY A 623 -1.01 -22.58 -41.89
CA GLY A 623 -1.64 -21.97 -43.05
C GLY A 623 -0.87 -20.70 -43.43
N GLY A 624 0.19 -20.85 -44.25
CA GLY A 624 0.88 -19.71 -44.84
C GLY A 624 -0.04 -18.96 -45.80
N GLU A 625 -0.33 -17.70 -45.49
CA GLU A 625 -0.61 -16.69 -46.50
C GLU A 625 0.64 -15.83 -46.67
N GLU A 626 1.35 -16.12 -47.74
CA GLU A 626 2.32 -15.19 -48.32
C GLU A 626 1.58 -13.92 -48.74
N LEU A 627 1.71 -12.86 -47.98
CA LEU A 627 1.41 -11.52 -48.47
C LEU A 627 2.62 -10.98 -49.22
N SER A 628 2.56 -11.08 -50.54
CA SER A 628 3.43 -10.37 -51.48
C SER A 628 3.11 -8.88 -51.45
N PHE A 629 4.13 -8.07 -51.13
CA PHE A 629 4.26 -6.68 -51.53
C PHE A 629 5.59 -6.45 -52.23
#